data_89c9c62bb5ff124faa7aae5d877e72e5
#
_entry.id   89c9c62bb5ff124faa7aae5d877e72e5
#
_cell.length_a   1.000
_cell.length_b   1.000
_cell.length_c   1.000
_cell.angle_alpha   90.00
_cell.angle_beta   90.00
_cell.angle_gamma   90.00
#
_symmetry.space_group_name_H-M   'P 1'
#
loop_
_entity.id
_entity.type
_entity.pdbx_description
1 polymer ?
#
loop_
_entity_poly.entity_id
_entity_poly.type
_entity_poly.pdbx_seq_one_letter_code
_entity_poly.pdbx_strand_id
1 'polypeptide(L)'
;RIELVETDIDILERLKKDLKSESTLKYNKRANREHATYAFGIRNQKIADDLAKWNIVPNKTYEVDEIIIPENYKIDFLRGFIDGDGSLYWSNNSFHINVCGHSRNIISQIADLGNELIGKEKKTGIQCNNGVNRYTWHGIYARQLAKILYENCSIAIERKRELAMLAIEEMS
;
A
#
# COMPACT_ATOMS: atom_id res chain seq x y z
N ARG A 1 13.06 -7.71 -1.77
CA ARG A 1 12.15 -8.81 -2.17
C ARG A 1 10.73 -8.36 -1.93
N ILE A 2 9.87 -8.51 -2.92
CA ILE A 2 8.42 -8.32 -2.84
C ILE A 2 7.78 -9.71 -2.99
N GLU A 3 6.78 -10.03 -2.17
CA GLU A 3 6.06 -11.30 -2.21
C GLU A 3 4.56 -11.02 -2.16
N LEU A 4 3.82 -11.52 -3.15
CA LEU A 4 2.38 -11.33 -3.29
C LEU A 4 1.69 -12.69 -3.48
N VAL A 5 0.39 -12.73 -3.20
CA VAL A 5 -0.44 -13.90 -3.50
C VAL A 5 -0.51 -14.13 -5.02
N GLU A 6 -0.73 -15.37 -5.43
CA GLU A 6 -0.75 -15.77 -6.84
C GLU A 6 -1.76 -15.00 -7.69
N THR A 7 -2.85 -14.51 -7.10
CA THR A 7 -3.85 -13.68 -7.78
C THR A 7 -3.34 -12.30 -8.17
N ASP A 8 -2.28 -11.82 -7.55
CA ASP A 8 -1.71 -10.48 -7.75
C ASP A 8 -0.35 -10.55 -8.49
N ILE A 9 -0.09 -11.65 -9.24
CA ILE A 9 1.18 -11.88 -9.94
C ILE A 9 1.49 -10.79 -10.97
N ASP A 10 0.48 -10.24 -11.62
CA ASP A 10 0.60 -9.22 -12.68
C ASP A 10 1.42 -8.00 -12.22
N ILE A 11 1.28 -7.62 -10.96
CA ILE A 11 2.09 -6.54 -10.34
C ILE A 11 3.57 -6.89 -10.35
N LEU A 12 3.92 -8.14 -10.01
CA LEU A 12 5.33 -8.57 -9.99
C LEU A 12 5.91 -8.62 -11.41
N GLU A 13 5.13 -9.07 -12.39
CA GLU A 13 5.53 -9.10 -13.79
C GLU A 13 5.73 -7.68 -14.33
N ARG A 14 4.82 -6.77 -14.01
CA ARG A 14 4.93 -5.36 -14.37
C ARG A 14 6.17 -4.71 -13.74
N LEU A 15 6.37 -4.87 -12.43
CA LEU A 15 7.56 -4.37 -11.74
C LEU A 15 8.85 -4.94 -12.33
N LYS A 16 8.87 -6.24 -12.65
CA LYS A 16 10.00 -6.88 -13.31
C LYS A 16 10.32 -6.21 -14.64
N LYS A 17 9.30 -5.94 -15.46
CA LYS A 17 9.45 -5.27 -16.77
C LYS A 17 9.96 -3.84 -16.60
N ASP A 18 9.35 -3.05 -15.72
CA ASP A 18 9.69 -1.64 -15.49
C ASP A 18 11.10 -1.48 -14.94
N LEU A 19 11.55 -2.41 -14.09
CA LEU A 19 12.90 -2.47 -13.55
C LEU A 19 13.91 -3.16 -14.48
N LYS A 20 13.48 -3.59 -15.67
CA LYS A 20 14.31 -4.29 -16.68
C LYS A 20 15.10 -5.45 -16.07
N SER A 21 14.44 -6.21 -15.18
CA SER A 21 15.08 -7.30 -14.44
C SER A 21 14.86 -8.65 -15.11
N GLU A 22 15.94 -9.43 -15.23
CA GLU A 22 15.91 -10.81 -15.72
C GLU A 22 15.62 -11.83 -14.60
N SER A 23 15.48 -11.38 -13.34
CA SER A 23 15.20 -12.27 -12.21
C SER A 23 13.91 -13.07 -12.42
N THR A 24 13.93 -14.35 -12.10
CA THR A 24 12.74 -15.21 -12.17
C THR A 24 11.82 -14.98 -10.98
N LEU A 25 10.51 -15.04 -11.19
CA LEU A 25 9.53 -15.08 -10.12
C LEU A 25 9.62 -16.43 -9.41
N LYS A 26 9.74 -16.41 -8.08
CA LYS A 26 9.83 -17.62 -7.26
C LYS A 26 8.47 -18.00 -6.73
N TYR A 27 7.96 -19.15 -7.15
CA TYR A 27 6.73 -19.74 -6.63
C TYR A 27 6.96 -20.35 -5.25
N ASN A 28 6.08 -20.07 -4.29
CA ASN A 28 6.10 -20.63 -2.94
C ASN A 28 4.68 -21.08 -2.56
N LYS A 29 4.51 -22.37 -2.29
CA LYS A 29 3.29 -22.95 -1.72
C LYS A 29 3.64 -23.53 -0.36
N ARG A 30 3.01 -23.00 0.69
CA ARG A 30 3.13 -23.54 2.05
C ARG A 30 1.91 -24.39 2.36
N ALA A 31 2.12 -25.57 2.98
CA ALA A 31 1.07 -26.54 3.25
C ALA A 31 -0.09 -26.00 4.10
N ASN A 32 0.19 -24.99 4.95
CA ASN A 32 -0.77 -24.39 5.85
C ASN A 32 -1.34 -23.04 5.36
N ARG A 33 -1.13 -22.69 4.08
CA ARG A 33 -1.70 -21.49 3.46
C ARG A 33 -2.66 -21.88 2.34
N GLU A 34 -3.80 -21.22 2.30
CA GLU A 34 -4.82 -21.41 1.26
C GLU A 34 -4.29 -21.06 -0.13
N HIS A 35 -3.61 -19.92 -0.24
CA HIS A 35 -3.06 -19.42 -1.50
C HIS A 35 -1.54 -19.57 -1.57
N ALA A 36 -1.06 -19.86 -2.78
CA ALA A 36 0.36 -19.77 -3.10
C ALA A 36 0.80 -18.31 -3.23
N THR A 37 2.11 -18.07 -3.19
CA THR A 37 2.69 -16.75 -3.38
C THR A 37 3.77 -16.78 -4.45
N TYR A 38 3.95 -15.65 -5.12
CA TYR A 38 5.12 -15.39 -5.95
C TYR A 38 6.00 -14.35 -5.32
N ALA A 39 7.30 -14.51 -5.41
CA ALA A 39 8.27 -13.57 -4.90
C ALA A 39 9.19 -13.08 -6.01
N PHE A 40 9.42 -11.77 -6.00
CA PHE A 40 10.35 -11.07 -6.86
C PHE A 40 11.43 -10.38 -6.03
N GLY A 41 12.69 -10.49 -6.44
CA GLY A 41 13.80 -9.86 -5.74
C GLY A 41 14.85 -9.35 -6.71
N ILE A 42 15.32 -8.14 -6.45
CA ILE A 42 16.43 -7.51 -7.15
C ILE A 42 17.58 -7.32 -6.16
N ARG A 43 18.79 -7.62 -6.61
CA ARG A 43 20.03 -7.28 -5.91
C ARG A 43 20.67 -6.11 -6.67
N ASN A 44 20.46 -4.90 -6.18
CA ASN A 44 21.02 -3.69 -6.76
C ASN A 44 21.37 -2.72 -5.63
N GLN A 45 22.67 -2.45 -5.46
CA GLN A 45 23.17 -1.60 -4.38
C GLN A 45 22.67 -0.17 -4.54
N LYS A 46 22.65 0.35 -5.77
CA LYS A 46 22.15 1.72 -6.02
C LYS A 46 20.69 1.90 -5.59
N ILE A 47 19.82 0.93 -5.87
CA ILE A 47 18.42 0.97 -5.41
C ILE A 47 18.36 0.93 -3.88
N ALA A 48 19.18 0.10 -3.23
CA ALA A 48 19.23 0.02 -1.78
C ALA A 48 19.69 1.35 -1.15
N ASP A 49 20.73 1.98 -1.71
CA ASP A 49 21.25 3.26 -1.25
C ASP A 49 20.25 4.40 -1.46
N ASP A 50 19.53 4.40 -2.59
CA ASP A 50 18.50 5.40 -2.87
C ASP A 50 17.29 5.23 -1.92
N LEU A 51 16.86 4.01 -1.62
CA LEU A 51 15.81 3.74 -0.64
C LEU A 51 16.24 4.12 0.78
N ALA A 52 17.50 3.90 1.14
CA ALA A 52 18.03 4.29 2.45
C ALA A 52 17.98 5.81 2.69
N LYS A 53 18.12 6.64 1.65
CA LYS A 53 17.94 8.10 1.73
C LYS A 53 16.52 8.50 2.16
N TRP A 54 15.55 7.63 1.95
CA TRP A 54 14.14 7.81 2.33
C TRP A 54 13.77 7.06 3.62
N ASN A 55 14.77 6.63 4.38
CA ASN A 55 14.62 5.78 5.57
C ASN A 55 13.94 4.43 5.28
N ILE A 56 14.01 3.95 4.05
CA ILE A 56 13.52 2.62 3.67
C ILE A 56 14.69 1.64 3.74
N VAL A 57 14.90 1.06 4.92
CA VAL A 57 16.00 0.13 5.21
C VAL A 57 15.50 -1.27 5.58
N PRO A 58 16.33 -2.33 5.46
CA PRO A 58 15.98 -3.66 5.93
C PRO A 58 15.66 -3.68 7.44
N ASN A 59 14.78 -4.58 7.88
CA ASN A 59 14.39 -4.78 9.29
C ASN A 59 13.76 -3.56 10.00
N LYS A 60 13.21 -2.63 9.24
CA LYS A 60 12.70 -1.33 9.68
C LYS A 60 11.50 -1.36 10.63
N THR A 61 10.88 -2.50 10.88
CA THR A 61 9.61 -2.59 11.63
C THR A 61 9.67 -1.99 13.03
N TYR A 62 10.84 -1.92 13.63
CA TYR A 62 11.05 -1.43 15.00
C TYR A 62 12.01 -0.25 15.11
N GLU A 63 12.73 0.11 14.05
CA GLU A 63 13.83 1.09 14.10
C GLU A 63 13.53 2.38 13.32
N VAL A 64 12.52 2.40 12.45
CA VAL A 64 12.20 3.57 11.63
C VAL A 64 10.95 4.25 12.14
N ASP A 65 11.12 5.46 12.61
CA ASP A 65 10.02 6.31 13.12
C ASP A 65 9.35 7.13 12.01
N GLU A 66 10.06 7.38 10.90
CA GLU A 66 9.57 8.22 9.81
C GLU A 66 10.13 7.76 8.46
N ILE A 67 9.29 7.77 7.42
CA ILE A 67 9.70 7.57 6.02
C ILE A 67 9.72 8.94 5.34
N ILE A 68 10.83 9.26 4.66
CA ILE A 68 10.94 10.48 3.87
C ILE A 68 10.29 10.24 2.51
N ILE A 69 9.15 10.88 2.24
CA ILE A 69 8.40 10.70 1.00
C ILE A 69 8.55 11.97 0.15
N PRO A 70 9.27 11.92 -0.99
CA PRO A 70 9.36 13.06 -1.89
C PRO A 70 7.98 13.45 -2.43
N GLU A 71 7.73 14.75 -2.60
CA GLU A 71 6.42 15.32 -2.95
C GLU A 71 5.80 14.68 -4.19
N ASN A 72 6.59 14.49 -5.24
CA ASN A 72 6.16 13.91 -6.51
C ASN A 72 5.85 12.40 -6.46
N TYR A 73 6.15 11.73 -5.34
CA TYR A 73 5.87 10.29 -5.16
C TYR A 73 4.81 10.00 -4.09
N LYS A 74 4.23 11.02 -3.45
CA LYS A 74 3.26 10.85 -2.36
C LYS A 74 2.09 9.95 -2.73
N ILE A 75 1.49 10.16 -3.91
CA ILE A 75 0.33 9.40 -4.40
C ILE A 75 0.74 7.94 -4.67
N ASP A 76 1.83 7.74 -5.40
CA ASP A 76 2.32 6.40 -5.76
C ASP A 76 2.77 5.62 -4.52
N PHE A 77 3.44 6.29 -3.58
CA PHE A 77 3.84 5.70 -2.32
C PHE A 77 2.63 5.25 -1.49
N LEU A 78 1.64 6.13 -1.31
CA LEU A 78 0.44 5.80 -0.53
C LEU A 78 -0.35 4.68 -1.19
N ARG A 79 -0.51 4.68 -2.52
CA ARG A 79 -1.14 3.58 -3.25
C ARG A 79 -0.38 2.27 -3.03
N GLY A 80 0.95 2.26 -3.21
CA GLY A 80 1.78 1.08 -3.00
C GLY A 80 1.70 0.54 -1.56
N PHE A 81 1.63 1.43 -0.57
CA PHE A 81 1.42 1.05 0.82
C PHE A 81 0.05 0.39 1.05
N ILE A 82 -1.01 1.00 0.51
CA ILE A 82 -2.37 0.46 0.61
C ILE A 82 -2.49 -0.86 -0.18
N ASP A 83 -1.86 -0.97 -1.33
CA ASP A 83 -1.83 -2.20 -2.12
C ASP A 83 -1.12 -3.35 -1.37
N GLY A 84 0.00 -3.08 -0.70
CA GLY A 84 0.73 -4.07 0.08
C GLY A 84 0.03 -4.46 1.39
N ASP A 85 -0.18 -3.49 2.26
CA ASP A 85 -0.57 -3.71 3.66
C ASP A 85 -1.96 -3.14 4.02
N GLY A 86 -2.65 -2.51 3.07
CA GLY A 86 -3.99 -1.98 3.27
C GLY A 86 -5.10 -2.94 2.84
N SER A 87 -6.34 -2.56 3.14
CA SER A 87 -7.54 -3.24 2.67
C SER A 87 -8.61 -2.24 2.23
N LEU A 88 -9.31 -2.58 1.15
CA LEU A 88 -10.47 -1.88 0.64
C LEU A 88 -11.68 -2.81 0.81
N TYR A 89 -12.77 -2.29 1.36
CA TYR A 89 -13.97 -3.11 1.57
C TYR A 89 -15.23 -2.27 1.79
N TRP A 90 -16.38 -2.89 1.59
CA TRP A 90 -17.69 -2.36 1.95
C TRP A 90 -18.13 -2.92 3.29
N SER A 91 -18.69 -2.06 4.13
CA SER A 91 -19.33 -2.45 5.40
C SER A 91 -20.46 -1.48 5.70
N ASN A 92 -21.65 -2.00 6.01
CA ASN A 92 -22.86 -1.20 6.34
C ASN A 92 -23.13 -0.10 5.29
N ASN A 93 -23.08 -0.46 4.01
CA ASN A 93 -23.27 0.44 2.87
C ASN A 93 -22.27 1.61 2.81
N SER A 94 -21.15 1.50 3.48
CA SER A 94 -20.07 2.49 3.46
C SER A 94 -18.79 1.87 2.92
N PHE A 95 -18.09 2.60 2.06
CA PHE A 95 -16.78 2.20 1.56
C PHE A 95 -15.69 2.58 2.56
N HIS A 96 -14.73 1.69 2.72
CA HIS A 96 -13.63 1.85 3.67
C HIS A 96 -12.29 1.57 3.01
N ILE A 97 -11.28 2.37 3.36
CA ILE A 97 -9.86 2.10 3.12
C ILE A 97 -9.19 2.02 4.47
N ASN A 98 -8.54 0.91 4.76
CA ASN A 98 -7.88 0.65 6.02
C ASN A 98 -6.39 0.42 5.81
N VAL A 99 -5.57 0.94 6.73
CA VAL A 99 -4.14 0.64 6.83
C VAL A 99 -3.82 0.20 8.24
N CYS A 100 -2.89 -0.75 8.38
CA CYS A 100 -2.46 -1.25 9.68
C CYS A 100 -0.97 -1.60 9.70
N GLY A 101 -0.38 -1.59 10.89
CA GLY A 101 1.02 -1.93 11.11
C GLY A 101 1.43 -1.84 12.57
N HIS A 102 2.63 -2.29 12.88
CA HIS A 102 3.14 -2.28 14.26
C HIS A 102 3.64 -0.89 14.69
N SER A 103 4.30 -0.14 13.80
CA SER A 103 4.77 1.21 14.11
C SER A 103 3.61 2.20 14.08
N ARG A 104 3.31 2.81 15.24
CA ARG A 104 2.30 3.88 15.35
C ARG A 104 2.69 5.11 14.54
N ASN A 105 3.99 5.46 14.54
CA ASN A 105 4.49 6.63 13.84
C ASN A 105 4.31 6.50 12.33
N ILE A 106 4.65 5.33 11.76
CA ILE A 106 4.43 5.06 10.33
C ILE A 106 2.94 5.09 9.98
N ILE A 107 2.07 4.45 10.77
CA ILE A 107 0.63 4.49 10.49
C ILE A 107 0.06 5.92 10.64
N SER A 108 0.58 6.73 11.57
CA SER A 108 0.22 8.14 11.68
C SER A 108 0.63 8.92 10.43
N GLN A 109 1.88 8.74 9.98
CA GLN A 109 2.39 9.41 8.78
C GLN A 109 1.57 9.03 7.53
N ILE A 110 1.23 7.75 7.36
CA ILE A 110 0.38 7.27 6.25
C ILE A 110 -1.03 7.88 6.33
N ALA A 111 -1.62 7.94 7.53
CA ALA A 111 -2.94 8.54 7.76
C ALA A 111 -2.94 10.04 7.47
N ASP A 112 -1.90 10.76 7.93
CA ASP A 112 -1.73 12.19 7.70
C ASP A 112 -1.55 12.51 6.22
N LEU A 113 -0.75 11.70 5.51
CA LEU A 113 -0.57 11.82 4.06
C LEU A 113 -1.89 11.65 3.30
N GLY A 114 -2.66 10.61 3.63
CA GLY A 114 -3.96 10.40 2.99
C GLY A 114 -4.96 11.52 3.30
N ASN A 115 -4.96 12.04 4.54
CA ASN A 115 -5.81 13.18 4.93
C ASN A 115 -5.40 14.47 4.21
N GLU A 116 -4.10 14.72 4.04
CA GLU A 116 -3.57 15.86 3.28
C GLU A 116 -4.07 15.83 1.84
N LEU A 117 -3.97 14.68 1.16
CA LEU A 117 -4.38 14.51 -0.24
C LEU A 117 -5.87 14.78 -0.47
N ILE A 118 -6.73 14.49 0.50
CA ILE A 118 -8.18 14.72 0.41
C ILE A 118 -8.63 16.02 1.09
N GLY A 119 -7.70 16.86 1.55
CA GLY A 119 -8.02 18.11 2.22
C GLY A 119 -8.76 17.96 3.55
N LYS A 120 -8.62 16.81 4.21
CA LYS A 120 -9.24 16.54 5.52
C LYS A 120 -8.35 17.07 6.63
N GLU A 121 -8.93 17.86 7.56
CA GLU A 121 -8.19 18.29 8.76
C GLU A 121 -7.64 17.12 9.56
N LYS A 122 -6.40 17.27 10.03
CA LYS A 122 -5.65 16.24 10.77
C LYS A 122 -6.33 15.92 12.13
N LYS A 123 -7.18 14.91 12.18
CA LYS A 123 -7.59 14.24 13.42
C LYS A 123 -7.32 12.75 13.23
N THR A 124 -6.12 12.32 13.58
CA THR A 124 -5.72 10.93 13.48
C THR A 124 -6.28 10.15 14.67
N GLY A 125 -7.44 9.52 14.48
CA GLY A 125 -7.97 8.50 15.39
C GLY A 125 -7.30 7.15 15.15
N ILE A 126 -5.98 7.03 15.40
CA ILE A 126 -5.30 5.73 15.29
C ILE A 126 -5.78 4.85 16.44
N GLN A 127 -6.37 3.73 16.07
CA GLN A 127 -6.76 2.67 16.98
C GLN A 127 -5.60 1.69 17.16
N CYS A 128 -5.37 1.21 18.38
CA CYS A 128 -4.40 0.17 18.66
C CYS A 128 -5.13 -1.03 19.28
N ASN A 129 -4.97 -2.20 18.66
CA ASN A 129 -5.50 -3.45 19.17
C ASN A 129 -4.43 -4.54 19.08
N ASN A 130 -4.10 -5.17 20.19
CA ASN A 130 -3.08 -6.23 20.29
C ASN A 130 -1.72 -5.83 19.66
N GLY A 131 -1.27 -4.58 19.87
CA GLY A 131 -0.01 -4.08 19.31
C GLY A 131 -0.04 -3.74 17.82
N VAL A 132 -1.19 -3.85 17.16
CA VAL A 132 -1.40 -3.43 15.77
C VAL A 132 -2.11 -2.08 15.74
N ASN A 133 -1.44 -1.08 15.21
CA ASN A 133 -2.00 0.24 14.97
C ASN A 133 -2.77 0.24 13.65
N ARG A 134 -3.91 0.95 13.64
CA ARG A 134 -4.82 0.97 12.48
C ARG A 134 -5.39 2.36 12.28
N TYR A 135 -5.54 2.75 11.02
CA TYR A 135 -6.32 3.91 10.60
C TYR A 135 -7.26 3.53 9.47
N THR A 136 -8.48 4.10 9.48
CA THR A 136 -9.49 3.82 8.46
C THR A 136 -10.12 5.12 7.97
N TRP A 137 -10.11 5.32 6.65
CA TRP A 137 -10.96 6.31 5.98
C TRP A 137 -12.31 5.67 5.72
N HIS A 138 -13.41 6.45 5.87
CA HIS A 138 -14.79 5.98 5.77
C HIS A 138 -15.58 6.83 4.79
N GLY A 139 -16.55 6.23 4.11
CA GLY A 139 -17.56 6.90 3.29
C GLY A 139 -16.96 7.81 2.25
N ILE A 140 -17.37 9.09 2.25
CA ILE A 140 -16.92 10.06 1.25
C ILE A 140 -15.40 10.27 1.24
N TYR A 141 -14.74 10.26 2.41
CA TYR A 141 -13.29 10.41 2.49
C TYR A 141 -12.55 9.22 1.89
N ALA A 142 -13.04 8.00 2.09
CA ALA A 142 -12.46 6.81 1.47
C ALA A 142 -12.64 6.83 -0.04
N ARG A 143 -13.80 7.28 -0.55
CA ARG A 143 -14.07 7.40 -1.98
C ARG A 143 -13.22 8.49 -2.65
N GLN A 144 -13.06 9.66 -2.01
CA GLN A 144 -12.16 10.72 -2.49
C GLN A 144 -10.72 10.23 -2.57
N LEU A 145 -10.26 9.52 -1.54
CA LEU A 145 -8.92 8.93 -1.52
C LEU A 145 -8.77 7.87 -2.62
N ALA A 146 -9.76 6.99 -2.79
CA ALA A 146 -9.78 6.00 -3.85
C ALA A 146 -9.66 6.66 -5.24
N LYS A 147 -10.38 7.75 -5.48
CA LYS A 147 -10.32 8.51 -6.73
C LYS A 147 -8.90 9.02 -7.01
N ILE A 148 -8.26 9.67 -6.03
CA ILE A 148 -6.89 10.17 -6.17
C ILE A 148 -5.88 9.05 -6.45
N LEU A 149 -6.04 7.90 -5.78
CA LEU A 149 -5.07 6.82 -5.85
C LEU A 149 -5.24 5.91 -7.07
N TYR A 150 -6.47 5.66 -7.54
CA TYR A 150 -6.76 4.57 -8.48
C TYR A 150 -7.33 5.01 -9.83
N GLU A 151 -7.93 6.20 -9.97
CA GLU A 151 -8.62 6.60 -11.20
C GLU A 151 -7.68 6.64 -12.42
N ASN A 152 -6.49 7.21 -12.28
CA ASN A 152 -5.52 7.38 -13.37
C ASN A 152 -4.17 6.70 -13.08
N CYS A 153 -4.14 5.66 -12.25
CA CYS A 153 -2.89 4.99 -11.93
C CYS A 153 -2.44 4.05 -13.05
N SER A 154 -1.13 4.01 -13.27
CA SER A 154 -0.52 3.10 -14.24
C SER A 154 -0.27 1.71 -13.68
N ILE A 155 -0.13 1.58 -12.35
CA ILE A 155 0.15 0.32 -11.67
C ILE A 155 -0.60 0.25 -10.34
N ALA A 156 -1.35 -0.81 -10.12
CA ALA A 156 -2.08 -1.09 -8.88
C ALA A 156 -2.41 -2.59 -8.81
N ILE A 157 -2.74 -3.11 -7.63
CA ILE A 157 -3.34 -4.45 -7.50
C ILE A 157 -4.76 -4.41 -8.06
N GLU A 158 -5.04 -5.17 -9.14
CA GLU A 158 -6.26 -5.05 -9.93
C GLU A 158 -7.53 -5.24 -9.10
N ARG A 159 -7.62 -6.26 -8.25
CA ARG A 159 -8.78 -6.46 -7.36
C ARG A 159 -9.07 -5.28 -6.44
N LYS A 160 -8.03 -4.52 -6.02
CA LYS A 160 -8.22 -3.29 -5.21
C LYS A 160 -8.64 -2.12 -6.07
N ARG A 161 -8.08 -2.02 -7.28
CA ARG A 161 -8.47 -1.01 -8.26
C ARG A 161 -9.93 -1.17 -8.67
N GLU A 162 -10.38 -2.39 -8.96
CA GLU A 162 -11.79 -2.67 -9.29
C GLU A 162 -12.73 -2.23 -8.17
N LEU A 163 -12.42 -2.57 -6.90
CA LEU A 163 -13.20 -2.12 -5.75
C LEU A 163 -13.21 -0.59 -5.60
N ALA A 164 -12.07 0.06 -5.84
CA ALA A 164 -11.96 1.51 -5.81
C ALA A 164 -12.81 2.17 -6.90
N MET A 165 -12.77 1.62 -8.13
CA MET A 165 -13.55 2.16 -9.26
C MET A 165 -15.07 2.04 -9.01
N LEU A 166 -15.54 0.90 -8.47
CA LEU A 166 -16.94 0.76 -8.04
C LEU A 166 -17.35 1.82 -7.01
N ALA A 167 -16.46 2.09 -6.02
CA ALA A 167 -16.73 3.10 -5.00
C ALA A 167 -16.73 4.54 -5.55
N ILE A 168 -15.95 4.81 -6.60
CA ILE A 168 -15.92 6.11 -7.29
C ILE A 168 -17.18 6.32 -8.12
N GLU A 169 -17.67 5.30 -8.84
CA GLU A 169 -18.89 5.37 -9.64
C GLU A 169 -20.13 5.73 -8.81
N GLU A 170 -20.19 5.27 -7.56
CA GLU A 170 -21.27 5.63 -6.63
C GLU A 170 -21.18 7.08 -6.09
N MET A 171 -20.17 7.85 -6.46
CA MET A 171 -20.08 9.29 -6.15
C MET A 171 -20.78 10.17 -7.18
N SER A 172 -21.11 9.61 -8.35
CA SER A 172 -21.74 10.29 -9.49
C SER A 172 -23.25 10.26 -9.35
#